data_77ff9feda9a8f56e7c5344b5dfd073ec
#
_entry.id   77ff9feda9a8f56e7c5344b5dfd073ec
#
_cell.length_a   1.000
_cell.length_b   1.000
_cell.length_c   1.000
_cell.angle_alpha   90.00
_cell.angle_beta   90.00
_cell.angle_gamma   90.00
#
_symmetry.space_group_name_H-M   'P 1'
#
loop_
_entity.id
_entity.type
_entity.pdbx_description
1 polymer ?
#
loop_
_entity_poly.entity_id
_entity_poly.type
_entity_poly.pdbx_seq_one_letter_code
_entity_poly.pdbx_strand_id
1 'polypeptide(L)'
;SCMVNSLTKFLGREKLDFKEINYKFLKSYEEHLGQRRALSLYMGAIRHLHNEAKKEYNDEEAGDIKIPWSPFTKYSIPNIICTRERALDADTIRAIYNLPYILTKDKKEKDCRFNFAKDMFILSFCLMGMNSADLFLCDTISESKGTLTITYNRAKTATRRTDKAKISVNIHPFILPIYEKYKDVSEERVFRLYKKYSTYGRLNVAINVGLKQIG
;
A
#
# COMPACT_ATOMS: atom_id res chain seq x y z
N SER A 1 -7.18 -8.14 -12.75
CA SER A 1 -6.00 -8.34 -11.87
C SER A 1 -4.72 -8.31 -12.70
N CYS A 2 -3.64 -7.69 -12.19
CA CYS A 2 -2.34 -7.63 -12.91
C CYS A 2 -1.79 -9.04 -13.25
N MET A 3 -1.99 -10.01 -12.37
CA MET A 3 -1.60 -11.40 -12.59
C MET A 3 -2.38 -12.02 -13.75
N VAL A 4 -3.71 -11.84 -13.78
CA VAL A 4 -4.55 -12.36 -14.88
C VAL A 4 -4.10 -11.79 -16.22
N ASN A 5 -3.92 -10.47 -16.30
CA ASN A 5 -3.43 -9.82 -17.53
C ASN A 5 -2.06 -10.35 -17.98
N SER A 6 -1.16 -10.63 -17.03
CA SER A 6 0.14 -11.22 -17.33
C SER A 6 0.02 -12.65 -17.86
N LEU A 7 -0.85 -13.47 -17.25
CA LEU A 7 -1.13 -14.83 -17.70
C LEU A 7 -1.78 -14.85 -19.10
N THR A 8 -2.80 -14.04 -19.32
CA THR A 8 -3.46 -13.92 -20.65
C THR A 8 -2.45 -13.56 -21.73
N LYS A 9 -1.52 -12.65 -21.42
CA LYS A 9 -0.48 -12.23 -22.34
C LYS A 9 0.52 -13.35 -22.64
N PHE A 10 0.90 -14.13 -21.63
CA PHE A 10 1.78 -15.29 -21.77
C PHE A 10 1.14 -16.42 -22.57
N LEU A 11 -0.14 -16.71 -22.31
CA LEU A 11 -0.89 -17.78 -22.96
C LEU A 11 -1.39 -17.43 -24.37
N GLY A 12 -1.55 -16.14 -24.68
CA GLY A 12 -2.24 -15.67 -25.88
C GLY A 12 -3.74 -15.99 -25.91
N ARG A 13 -4.32 -16.36 -24.74
CA ARG A 13 -5.75 -16.74 -24.58
C ARG A 13 -6.25 -16.41 -23.16
N GLU A 14 -7.58 -16.30 -23.00
CA GLU A 14 -8.19 -15.93 -21.73
C GLU A 14 -8.49 -17.10 -20.79
N LYS A 15 -8.51 -18.34 -21.32
CA LYS A 15 -8.87 -19.54 -20.55
C LYS A 15 -7.65 -20.42 -20.30
N LEU A 16 -7.53 -20.92 -19.08
CA LEU A 16 -6.50 -21.87 -18.64
C LEU A 16 -7.18 -22.95 -17.81
N ASP A 17 -7.08 -24.21 -18.23
CA ASP A 17 -7.59 -25.34 -17.46
C ASP A 17 -6.65 -25.68 -16.31
N PHE A 18 -7.19 -26.11 -15.16
CA PHE A 18 -6.38 -26.55 -14.02
C PHE A 18 -5.44 -27.72 -14.36
N LYS A 19 -5.80 -28.58 -15.29
CA LYS A 19 -4.95 -29.69 -15.77
C LYS A 19 -3.70 -29.21 -16.50
N GLU A 20 -3.73 -28.02 -17.08
CA GLU A 20 -2.61 -27.42 -17.78
C GLU A 20 -1.60 -26.78 -16.82
N ILE A 21 -2.03 -26.44 -15.59
CA ILE A 21 -1.14 -25.90 -14.55
C ILE A 21 -0.28 -27.04 -14.00
N ASN A 22 0.75 -27.40 -14.72
CA ASN A 22 1.71 -28.43 -14.35
C ASN A 22 3.11 -27.82 -14.10
N TYR A 23 4.06 -28.66 -13.68
CA TYR A 23 5.42 -28.21 -13.40
C TYR A 23 6.08 -27.49 -14.60
N LYS A 24 5.91 -28.02 -15.80
CA LYS A 24 6.48 -27.42 -17.04
C LYS A 24 5.88 -26.04 -17.29
N PHE A 25 4.55 -25.93 -17.15
CA PHE A 25 3.87 -24.64 -17.27
C PHE A 25 4.40 -23.62 -16.27
N LEU A 26 4.54 -23.99 -15.00
CA LEU A 26 5.05 -23.07 -13.96
C LEU A 26 6.48 -22.64 -14.29
N LYS A 27 7.35 -23.54 -14.77
CA LYS A 27 8.71 -23.19 -15.18
C LYS A 27 8.75 -22.24 -16.38
N SER A 28 7.97 -22.51 -17.42
CA SER A 28 7.90 -21.62 -18.59
C SER A 28 7.35 -20.24 -18.22
N TYR A 29 6.35 -20.18 -17.31
CA TYR A 29 5.84 -18.90 -16.86
C TYR A 29 6.83 -18.16 -15.95
N GLU A 30 7.59 -18.86 -15.12
CA GLU A 30 8.71 -18.31 -14.35
C GLU A 30 9.75 -17.66 -15.26
N GLU A 31 10.15 -18.35 -16.32
CA GLU A 31 11.11 -17.85 -17.32
C GLU A 31 10.56 -16.59 -18.03
N HIS A 32 9.29 -16.61 -18.42
CA HIS A 32 8.61 -15.44 -19.01
C HIS A 32 8.58 -14.22 -18.08
N LEU A 33 8.36 -14.43 -16.80
CA LEU A 33 8.35 -13.37 -15.80
C LEU A 33 9.75 -12.85 -15.49
N GLY A 34 10.77 -13.69 -15.66
CA GLY A 34 12.16 -13.38 -15.30
C GLY A 34 12.29 -13.06 -13.80
N GLN A 35 13.42 -12.51 -13.39
CA GLN A 35 13.68 -12.16 -11.99
C GLN A 35 12.97 -10.87 -11.53
N ARG A 36 11.69 -10.73 -11.84
CA ARG A 36 10.90 -9.57 -11.45
C ARG A 36 10.26 -9.81 -10.07
N ARG A 37 10.11 -8.76 -9.30
CA ARG A 37 9.40 -8.80 -8.00
C ARG A 37 7.98 -9.40 -8.11
N ALA A 38 7.35 -9.28 -9.28
CA ALA A 38 6.04 -9.84 -9.55
C ALA A 38 6.03 -11.38 -9.58
N LEU A 39 7.18 -12.05 -9.79
CA LEU A 39 7.26 -13.51 -9.90
C LEU A 39 6.68 -14.21 -8.67
N SER A 40 7.23 -13.98 -7.48
CA SER A 40 6.76 -14.64 -6.26
C SER A 40 5.30 -14.31 -5.95
N LEU A 41 4.85 -13.08 -6.25
CA LEU A 41 3.48 -12.64 -6.06
C LEU A 41 2.51 -13.38 -7.01
N TYR A 42 2.85 -13.49 -8.31
CA TYR A 42 1.98 -14.11 -9.30
C TYR A 42 1.94 -15.63 -9.13
N MET A 43 3.09 -16.26 -8.88
CA MET A 43 3.15 -17.69 -8.58
C MET A 43 2.44 -18.05 -7.28
N GLY A 44 2.55 -17.19 -6.25
CA GLY A 44 1.79 -17.33 -5.01
C GLY A 44 0.28 -17.24 -5.22
N ALA A 45 -0.18 -16.34 -6.09
CA ALA A 45 -1.59 -16.22 -6.44
C ALA A 45 -2.10 -17.44 -7.22
N ILE A 46 -1.32 -17.98 -8.18
CA ILE A 46 -1.68 -19.22 -8.91
C ILE A 46 -1.78 -20.39 -7.92
N ARG A 47 -0.82 -20.53 -6.99
CA ARG A 47 -0.87 -21.58 -5.96
C ARG A 47 -2.12 -21.45 -5.09
N HIS A 48 -2.44 -20.23 -4.66
CA HIS A 48 -3.64 -19.99 -3.85
C HIS A 48 -4.91 -20.40 -4.61
N LEU A 49 -5.10 -19.93 -5.84
CA LEU A 49 -6.25 -20.28 -6.66
C LEU A 49 -6.36 -21.78 -6.92
N HIS A 50 -5.24 -22.45 -7.19
CA HIS A 50 -5.20 -23.89 -7.38
C HIS A 50 -5.60 -24.65 -6.11
N ASN A 51 -5.15 -24.22 -4.94
CA ASN A 51 -5.52 -24.83 -3.66
C ASN A 51 -7.00 -24.59 -3.30
N GLU A 52 -7.51 -23.39 -3.56
CA GLU A 52 -8.95 -23.13 -3.34
C GLU A 52 -9.82 -23.93 -4.30
N ALA A 53 -9.42 -24.07 -5.58
CA ALA A 53 -10.13 -24.94 -6.52
C ALA A 53 -10.12 -26.40 -6.07
N LYS A 54 -9.02 -26.92 -5.51
CA LYS A 54 -9.00 -28.26 -4.95
C LYS A 54 -10.02 -28.43 -3.82
N LYS A 55 -10.12 -27.46 -2.90
CA LYS A 55 -11.09 -27.50 -1.81
C LYS A 55 -12.53 -27.45 -2.30
N GLU A 56 -12.79 -26.65 -3.35
CA GLU A 56 -14.14 -26.44 -3.88
C GLU A 56 -14.64 -27.62 -4.72
N TYR A 57 -13.74 -28.23 -5.52
CA TYR A 57 -14.14 -29.21 -6.54
C TYR A 57 -13.83 -30.65 -6.18
N ASN A 58 -12.99 -30.92 -5.18
CA ASN A 58 -12.74 -32.28 -4.71
C ASN A 58 -13.63 -32.59 -3.50
N ASP A 59 -14.26 -33.73 -3.53
CA ASP A 59 -14.91 -34.34 -2.39
C ASP A 59 -14.09 -35.59 -1.99
N GLU A 60 -13.21 -35.42 -1.01
CA GLU A 60 -12.35 -36.50 -0.55
C GLU A 60 -13.14 -37.59 0.20
N GLU A 61 -14.26 -37.21 0.85
CA GLU A 61 -15.11 -38.17 1.59
C GLU A 61 -15.91 -39.04 0.64
N ALA A 62 -16.43 -38.49 -0.45
CA ALA A 62 -17.13 -39.23 -1.51
C ALA A 62 -16.19 -39.89 -2.53
N GLY A 63 -14.88 -39.58 -2.49
CA GLY A 63 -13.91 -40.07 -3.45
C GLY A 63 -13.98 -39.37 -4.83
N ASP A 64 -14.76 -38.31 -4.97
CA ASP A 64 -14.85 -37.53 -6.22
C ASP A 64 -13.70 -36.52 -6.30
N ILE A 65 -12.59 -36.93 -6.91
CA ILE A 65 -11.36 -36.15 -7.01
C ILE A 65 -11.21 -35.59 -8.43
N LYS A 66 -11.60 -34.34 -8.65
CA LYS A 66 -11.49 -33.65 -9.94
C LYS A 66 -10.09 -33.07 -10.20
N ILE A 67 -9.39 -32.64 -9.15
CA ILE A 67 -8.04 -32.08 -9.20
C ILE A 67 -7.12 -32.96 -8.33
N PRO A 68 -6.58 -34.08 -8.87
CA PRO A 68 -5.94 -35.11 -8.04
C PRO A 68 -4.57 -34.76 -7.51
N TRP A 69 -3.87 -33.80 -8.09
CA TRP A 69 -2.48 -33.48 -7.74
C TRP A 69 -2.24 -31.97 -7.70
N SER A 70 -1.13 -31.57 -7.08
CA SER A 70 -0.69 -30.18 -7.06
C SER A 70 0.71 -30.05 -7.68
N PRO A 71 0.91 -29.19 -8.69
CA PRO A 71 2.23 -28.95 -9.28
C PRO A 71 3.20 -28.32 -8.28
N PHE A 72 2.68 -27.70 -7.23
CA PHE A 72 3.47 -27.03 -6.18
C PHE A 72 4.09 -27.98 -5.17
N THR A 73 3.82 -29.28 -5.24
CA THR A 73 4.60 -30.28 -4.48
C THR A 73 6.02 -30.42 -5.01
N LYS A 74 6.21 -30.24 -6.34
CA LYS A 74 7.53 -30.30 -6.99
C LYS A 74 8.08 -28.93 -7.32
N TYR A 75 7.21 -27.90 -7.43
CA TYR A 75 7.62 -26.54 -7.77
C TYR A 75 7.68 -25.67 -6.51
N SER A 76 8.86 -25.17 -6.22
CA SER A 76 9.07 -24.19 -5.15
C SER A 76 9.06 -22.79 -5.74
N ILE A 77 8.22 -21.90 -5.20
CA ILE A 77 8.16 -20.50 -5.63
C ILE A 77 9.46 -19.79 -5.25
N PRO A 78 10.19 -19.22 -6.22
CA PRO A 78 11.42 -18.50 -5.91
C PRO A 78 11.16 -17.31 -4.95
N ASN A 79 11.94 -17.25 -3.89
CA ASN A 79 11.92 -16.11 -2.99
C ASN A 79 12.86 -15.03 -3.52
N ILE A 80 12.28 -14.00 -4.13
CA ILE A 80 13.07 -12.86 -4.62
C ILE A 80 13.35 -11.94 -3.43
N ILE A 81 14.57 -12.03 -2.91
CA ILE A 81 15.04 -11.14 -1.87
C ILE A 81 15.22 -9.74 -2.47
N CYS A 82 14.37 -8.82 -2.05
CA CYS A 82 14.55 -7.40 -2.39
C CYS A 82 15.68 -6.84 -1.51
N THR A 83 16.90 -6.86 -2.02
CA THR A 83 18.11 -6.44 -1.28
C THR A 83 18.25 -4.93 -1.12
N ARG A 84 17.39 -4.13 -1.75
CA ARG A 84 17.48 -2.68 -1.65
C ARG A 84 16.78 -2.20 -0.39
N GLU A 85 17.54 -1.78 0.59
CA GLU A 85 17.02 -1.00 1.71
C GLU A 85 16.43 0.31 1.19
N ARG A 86 15.20 0.61 1.65
CA ARG A 86 14.47 1.82 1.26
C ARG A 86 14.23 2.73 2.47
N ALA A 87 14.79 2.37 3.60
CA ALA A 87 14.75 3.22 4.78
C ALA A 87 15.60 4.47 4.53
N LEU A 88 15.06 5.63 4.81
CA LEU A 88 15.80 6.87 4.83
C LEU A 88 16.49 7.02 6.20
N ASP A 89 17.69 7.49 6.22
CA ASP A 89 18.37 7.84 7.45
C ASP A 89 17.80 9.11 8.10
N ALA A 90 18.16 9.36 9.36
CA ALA A 90 17.64 10.49 10.12
C ALA A 90 18.07 11.85 9.52
N ASP A 91 19.24 11.90 8.91
CA ASP A 91 19.76 13.16 8.34
C ASP A 91 19.02 13.51 7.06
N THR A 92 18.71 12.53 6.21
CA THR A 92 17.84 12.73 5.05
C THR A 92 16.44 13.23 5.46
N ILE A 93 15.86 12.68 6.53
CA ILE A 93 14.54 13.12 7.03
C ILE A 93 14.62 14.56 7.56
N ARG A 94 15.67 14.89 8.30
CA ARG A 94 15.91 16.26 8.76
C ARG A 94 16.13 17.23 7.59
N ALA A 95 16.87 16.81 6.57
CA ALA A 95 17.08 17.61 5.36
C ALA A 95 15.75 17.92 4.67
N ILE A 96 14.87 16.91 4.49
CA ILE A 96 13.52 17.10 3.92
C ILE A 96 12.71 18.09 4.77
N TYR A 97 12.73 17.93 6.10
CA TYR A 97 12.03 18.86 6.99
C TYR A 97 12.51 20.31 6.84
N ASN A 98 13.82 20.50 6.75
CA ASN A 98 14.45 21.83 6.64
C ASN A 98 14.39 22.42 5.23
N LEU A 99 13.93 21.71 4.21
CA LEU A 99 13.75 22.28 2.88
C LEU A 99 12.90 23.55 2.94
N PRO A 100 13.30 24.64 2.29
CA PRO A 100 12.50 25.85 2.26
C PRO A 100 11.20 25.60 1.47
N TYR A 101 10.12 26.23 1.92
CA TYR A 101 8.89 26.26 1.13
C TYR A 101 9.07 27.15 -0.10
N ILE A 102 8.46 26.73 -1.21
CA ILE A 102 8.33 27.58 -2.39
C ILE A 102 7.33 28.69 -2.05
N LEU A 103 7.75 29.94 -2.25
CA LEU A 103 6.96 31.12 -1.92
C LEU A 103 6.33 31.75 -3.17
N THR A 104 5.25 32.47 -2.98
CA THR A 104 4.66 33.37 -3.98
C THR A 104 5.50 34.68 -4.06
N LYS A 105 5.16 35.54 -5.04
CA LYS A 105 5.79 36.90 -5.14
C LYS A 105 5.58 37.72 -3.87
N ASP A 106 4.48 37.53 -3.16
CA ASP A 106 4.15 38.21 -1.91
C ASP A 106 4.75 37.50 -0.67
N LYS A 107 5.76 36.66 -0.85
CA LYS A 107 6.46 35.92 0.22
C LYS A 107 5.55 35.00 1.06
N LYS A 108 4.35 34.65 0.56
CA LYS A 108 3.47 33.65 1.20
C LYS A 108 3.79 32.27 0.68
N GLU A 109 3.52 31.25 1.48
CA GLU A 109 3.67 29.86 1.05
C GLU A 109 2.80 29.58 -0.17
N LYS A 110 3.41 29.06 -1.24
CA LYS A 110 2.70 28.73 -2.48
C LYS A 110 1.94 27.40 -2.32
N ASP A 111 0.66 27.37 -2.69
CA ASP A 111 -0.05 26.10 -2.87
C ASP A 111 0.49 25.38 -4.13
N CYS A 112 1.45 24.50 -3.91
CA CYS A 112 2.09 23.71 -4.97
C CYS A 112 2.35 22.29 -4.50
N ARG A 113 2.58 21.39 -5.48
CA ARG A 113 2.79 19.96 -5.20
C ARG A 113 4.03 19.69 -4.32
N PHE A 114 5.08 20.45 -4.49
CA PHE A 114 6.30 20.33 -3.69
C PHE A 114 6.02 20.59 -2.21
N ASN A 115 5.47 21.75 -1.87
CA ASN A 115 5.16 22.12 -0.49
C ASN A 115 4.17 21.13 0.14
N PHE A 116 3.13 20.79 -0.60
CA PHE A 116 2.14 19.81 -0.16
C PHE A 116 2.74 18.43 0.12
N ALA A 117 3.60 17.93 -0.78
CA ALA A 117 4.21 16.61 -0.61
C ALA A 117 5.21 16.57 0.55
N LYS A 118 5.96 17.66 0.76
CA LYS A 118 6.82 17.84 1.92
C LYS A 118 6.01 17.71 3.22
N ASP A 119 4.92 18.46 3.33
CA ASP A 119 4.06 18.42 4.52
C ASP A 119 3.48 17.04 4.76
N MET A 120 2.96 16.40 3.71
CA MET A 120 2.38 15.04 3.81
C MET A 120 3.43 14.00 4.19
N PHE A 121 4.66 14.13 3.71
CA PHE A 121 5.75 13.23 4.10
C PHE A 121 6.06 13.37 5.59
N ILE A 122 6.21 14.60 6.09
CA ILE A 122 6.51 14.86 7.50
C ILE A 122 5.35 14.42 8.40
N LEU A 123 4.10 14.71 8.04
CA LEU A 123 2.93 14.21 8.76
C LEU A 123 2.91 12.70 8.82
N SER A 124 3.06 12.04 7.67
CA SER A 124 3.09 10.57 7.58
C SER A 124 4.18 9.98 8.48
N PHE A 125 5.37 10.51 8.42
CA PHE A 125 6.52 10.05 9.21
C PHE A 125 6.27 10.21 10.71
N CYS A 126 5.91 11.40 11.16
CA CYS A 126 5.71 11.71 12.58
C CYS A 126 4.43 11.06 13.15
N LEU A 127 3.46 10.69 12.33
CA LEU A 127 2.28 9.93 12.70
C LEU A 127 2.48 8.42 12.53
N MET A 128 3.68 7.90 12.84
CA MET A 128 4.02 6.48 12.85
C MET A 128 3.84 5.77 11.50
N GLY A 129 4.19 6.45 10.42
CA GLY A 129 4.07 5.91 9.07
C GLY A 129 2.61 5.82 8.58
N MET A 130 1.77 6.76 8.99
CA MET A 130 0.39 6.88 8.54
C MET A 130 0.34 7.04 7.03
N ASN A 131 -0.29 6.11 6.32
CA ASN A 131 -0.30 6.13 4.85
C ASN A 131 -1.36 7.11 4.31
N SER A 132 -1.33 7.38 3.00
CA SER A 132 -2.25 8.31 2.35
C SER A 132 -3.73 7.95 2.50
N ALA A 133 -4.07 6.64 2.58
CA ALA A 133 -5.45 6.21 2.81
C ALA A 133 -5.88 6.50 4.26
N ASP A 134 -4.99 6.25 5.21
CA ASP A 134 -5.26 6.52 6.62
C ASP A 134 -5.35 8.04 6.89
N LEU A 135 -4.44 8.85 6.32
CA LEU A 135 -4.53 10.32 6.36
C LEU A 135 -5.84 10.86 5.77
N PHE A 136 -6.33 10.22 4.70
CA PHE A 136 -7.56 10.63 4.03
C PHE A 136 -8.82 10.25 4.80
N LEU A 137 -8.81 9.09 5.48
CA LEU A 137 -10.00 8.49 6.09
C LEU A 137 -10.13 8.74 7.59
N CYS A 138 -9.04 9.09 8.30
CA CYS A 138 -9.12 9.23 9.75
C CYS A 138 -10.08 10.35 10.17
N ASP A 139 -10.91 10.03 11.15
CA ASP A 139 -12.02 10.83 11.62
C ASP A 139 -12.01 11.08 13.14
N THR A 140 -11.11 10.41 13.85
CA THR A 140 -11.10 10.46 15.32
C THR A 140 -9.87 11.17 15.85
N ILE A 141 -10.09 12.29 16.52
CA ILE A 141 -9.07 13.02 17.28
C ILE A 141 -9.63 13.31 18.68
N SER A 142 -8.77 13.25 19.66
CA SER A 142 -9.11 13.58 21.05
C SER A 142 -8.00 14.45 21.65
N GLU A 143 -8.38 15.25 22.65
CA GLU A 143 -7.43 16.06 23.41
C GLU A 143 -7.50 15.66 24.89
N SER A 144 -6.34 15.43 25.47
CA SER A 144 -6.21 15.18 26.91
C SER A 144 -4.97 15.86 27.46
N LYS A 145 -5.14 16.68 28.49
CA LYS A 145 -4.04 17.42 29.14
C LYS A 145 -3.17 18.21 28.16
N GLY A 146 -3.79 18.84 27.16
CA GLY A 146 -3.08 19.60 26.10
C GLY A 146 -2.38 18.75 25.06
N THR A 147 -2.57 17.43 25.06
CA THR A 147 -2.02 16.53 24.05
C THR A 147 -3.11 16.08 23.09
N LEU A 148 -2.94 16.37 21.80
CA LEU A 148 -3.80 15.89 20.74
C LEU A 148 -3.40 14.47 20.33
N THR A 149 -4.37 13.56 20.27
CA THR A 149 -4.18 12.15 19.90
C THR A 149 -5.09 11.79 18.73
N ILE A 150 -4.53 11.33 17.64
CA ILE A 150 -5.26 10.78 16.50
C ILE A 150 -5.41 9.27 16.71
N THR A 151 -6.64 8.77 16.57
CA THR A 151 -6.93 7.34 16.64
C THR A 151 -7.57 6.89 15.33
N TYR A 152 -7.03 5.83 14.71
CA TYR A 152 -7.56 5.29 13.45
C TYR A 152 -7.35 3.78 13.34
N ASN A 153 -8.13 3.14 12.49
CA ASN A 153 -7.93 1.74 12.11
C ASN A 153 -7.16 1.70 10.79
N ARG A 154 -6.00 1.06 10.78
CA ARG A 154 -5.13 1.00 9.59
C ARG A 154 -5.84 0.33 8.42
N ALA A 155 -6.24 1.09 7.41
CA ALA A 155 -7.07 0.65 6.27
C ALA A 155 -6.57 -0.64 5.60
N LYS A 156 -5.24 -0.78 5.45
CA LYS A 156 -4.63 -1.96 4.80
C LYS A 156 -4.82 -3.28 5.57
N THR A 157 -4.96 -3.24 6.88
CA THR A 157 -4.94 -4.43 7.75
C THR A 157 -6.15 -4.57 8.65
N ALA A 158 -7.03 -3.57 8.70
CA ALA A 158 -8.21 -3.56 9.57
C ALA A 158 -9.13 -4.77 9.39
N THR A 159 -9.30 -5.25 8.15
CA THR A 159 -10.14 -6.40 7.83
C THR A 159 -9.51 -7.76 8.18
N ARG A 160 -8.21 -7.79 8.49
CA ARG A 160 -7.46 -9.04 8.73
C ARG A 160 -7.15 -9.27 10.20
N ARG A 161 -7.44 -8.31 11.07
CA ARG A 161 -7.10 -8.34 12.50
C ARG A 161 -8.35 -8.20 13.34
N THR A 162 -8.42 -8.93 14.44
CA THR A 162 -9.53 -8.87 15.41
C THR A 162 -9.61 -7.52 16.11
N ASP A 163 -8.46 -6.88 16.37
CA ASP A 163 -8.35 -5.52 16.95
C ASP A 163 -8.55 -4.40 15.91
N LYS A 164 -8.96 -4.78 14.65
CA LYS A 164 -9.14 -3.87 13.52
C LYS A 164 -7.91 -3.01 13.23
N ALA A 165 -6.72 -3.45 13.65
CA ALA A 165 -5.46 -2.73 13.54
C ALA A 165 -5.54 -1.28 14.03
N LYS A 166 -6.16 -1.07 15.21
CA LYS A 166 -6.31 0.23 15.86
C LYS A 166 -4.95 0.82 16.22
N ILE A 167 -4.73 2.06 15.85
CA ILE A 167 -3.51 2.84 16.13
C ILE A 167 -3.95 4.13 16.82
N SER A 168 -3.25 4.50 17.89
CA SER A 168 -3.38 5.81 18.54
C SER A 168 -2.01 6.46 18.58
N VAL A 169 -1.91 7.68 18.10
CA VAL A 169 -0.66 8.43 18.01
C VAL A 169 -0.84 9.87 18.45
N ASN A 170 0.05 10.36 19.30
CA ASN A 170 0.05 11.73 19.75
C ASN A 170 0.63 12.65 18.67
N ILE A 171 0.00 13.81 18.48
CA ILE A 171 0.55 14.87 17.63
C ILE A 171 1.68 15.54 18.41
N HIS A 172 2.91 15.33 17.96
CA HIS A 172 4.07 15.96 18.58
C HIS A 172 4.06 17.47 18.28
N PRO A 173 4.43 18.35 19.26
CA PRO A 173 4.46 19.80 19.06
C PRO A 173 5.20 20.28 17.79
N PHE A 174 6.22 19.56 17.40
CA PHE A 174 7.01 19.78 16.19
C PHE A 174 6.20 19.81 14.89
N ILE A 175 5.13 18.98 14.78
CA ILE A 175 4.29 18.93 13.57
C ILE A 175 2.96 19.66 13.74
N LEU A 176 2.76 20.29 14.90
CA LEU A 176 1.52 21.02 15.17
C LEU A 176 1.23 22.10 14.11
N PRO A 177 2.22 22.90 13.61
CA PRO A 177 1.96 23.85 12.56
C PRO A 177 1.45 23.23 11.26
N ILE A 178 1.97 22.03 10.91
CA ILE A 178 1.52 21.32 9.71
C ILE A 178 0.12 20.72 9.95
N TYR A 179 -0.14 20.16 11.13
CA TYR A 179 -1.47 19.69 11.50
C TYR A 179 -2.50 20.85 11.40
N GLU A 180 -2.26 21.99 12.01
CA GLU A 180 -3.13 23.16 11.97
C GLU A 180 -3.43 23.64 10.55
N LYS A 181 -2.45 23.55 9.66
CA LYS A 181 -2.58 23.90 8.24
C LYS A 181 -3.59 22.98 7.51
N TYR A 182 -3.65 21.71 7.89
CA TYR A 182 -4.47 20.71 7.20
C TYR A 182 -5.65 20.18 8.00
N LYS A 183 -5.82 20.59 9.25
CA LYS A 183 -6.97 20.15 10.07
C LYS A 183 -8.30 20.50 9.41
N ASP A 184 -9.29 19.68 9.62
CA ASP A 184 -10.65 19.94 9.16
C ASP A 184 -11.45 20.70 10.24
N VAL A 185 -11.84 21.92 9.89
CA VAL A 185 -12.65 22.79 10.76
C VAL A 185 -14.10 22.28 10.88
N SER A 186 -14.59 21.52 9.88
CA SER A 186 -15.94 20.94 9.93
C SER A 186 -16.05 19.68 10.79
N GLU A 187 -14.91 19.19 11.31
CA GLU A 187 -14.81 18.00 12.17
C GLU A 187 -15.38 16.69 11.58
N GLU A 188 -15.64 16.65 10.25
CA GLU A 188 -16.03 15.43 9.59
C GLU A 188 -14.88 14.41 9.53
N ARG A 189 -13.64 14.94 9.45
CA ARG A 189 -12.39 14.16 9.50
C ARG A 189 -11.31 14.94 10.23
N VAL A 190 -10.23 14.26 10.57
CA VAL A 190 -9.07 14.93 11.18
C VAL A 190 -8.42 15.89 10.21
N PHE A 191 -8.32 15.51 8.92
CA PHE A 191 -7.70 16.33 7.88
C PHE A 191 -8.69 16.67 6.74
N ARG A 192 -8.69 17.92 6.28
CA ARG A 192 -9.53 18.41 5.17
C ARG A 192 -9.11 17.93 3.77
N LEU A 193 -8.28 16.87 3.68
CA LEU A 193 -7.74 16.36 2.43
C LEU A 193 -8.84 15.88 1.46
N TYR A 194 -9.93 15.35 1.98
CA TYR A 194 -11.09 14.90 1.20
C TYR A 194 -11.84 16.04 0.50
N LYS A 195 -11.71 17.28 0.96
CA LYS A 195 -12.29 18.46 0.30
C LYS A 195 -11.54 18.81 -0.98
N LYS A 196 -10.25 18.49 -1.08
CA LYS A 196 -9.40 18.74 -2.26
C LYS A 196 -9.30 17.53 -3.19
N TYR A 197 -9.33 16.32 -2.65
CA TYR A 197 -9.15 15.07 -3.40
C TYR A 197 -10.40 14.19 -3.26
N SER A 198 -10.96 13.73 -4.38
CA SER A 198 -12.17 12.89 -4.36
C SER A 198 -11.92 11.47 -3.84
N THR A 199 -10.68 10.98 -3.84
CA THR A 199 -10.30 9.66 -3.35
C THR A 199 -8.88 9.68 -2.76
N TYR A 200 -8.62 8.73 -1.84
CA TYR A 200 -7.24 8.54 -1.32
C TYR A 200 -6.24 8.13 -2.41
N GLY A 201 -6.70 7.50 -3.50
CA GLY A 201 -5.85 7.18 -4.64
C GLY A 201 -5.33 8.44 -5.35
N ARG A 202 -6.19 9.45 -5.57
CA ARG A 202 -5.79 10.74 -6.13
C ARG A 202 -4.86 11.51 -5.19
N LEU A 203 -5.14 11.48 -3.88
CA LEU A 203 -4.25 12.02 -2.88
C LEU A 203 -2.85 11.38 -2.96
N ASN A 204 -2.79 10.05 -3.00
CA ASN A 204 -1.53 9.31 -3.11
C ASN A 204 -0.73 9.69 -4.37
N VAL A 205 -1.40 9.84 -5.51
CA VAL A 205 -0.76 10.28 -6.76
C VAL A 205 -0.18 11.70 -6.58
N ALA A 206 -0.94 12.63 -5.98
CA ALA A 206 -0.47 13.99 -5.76
C ALA A 206 0.77 14.05 -4.85
N ILE A 207 0.77 13.28 -3.77
CA ILE A 207 1.92 13.15 -2.86
C ILE A 207 3.13 12.60 -3.62
N ASN A 208 2.98 11.48 -4.32
CA ASN A 208 4.10 10.82 -5.02
C ASN A 208 4.68 11.70 -6.15
N VAL A 209 3.85 12.46 -6.86
CA VAL A 209 4.34 13.41 -7.88
C VAL A 209 5.14 14.54 -7.25
N GLY A 210 4.70 15.04 -6.09
CA GLY A 210 5.44 16.08 -5.37
C GLY A 210 6.74 15.56 -4.74
N LEU A 211 6.74 14.35 -4.18
CA LEU A 211 7.94 13.72 -3.62
C LEU A 211 9.04 13.51 -4.67
N LYS A 212 8.69 13.24 -5.93
CA LYS A 212 9.66 13.17 -7.04
C LYS A 212 10.34 14.51 -7.36
N GLN A 213 9.84 15.61 -6.82
CA GLN A 213 10.45 16.93 -6.96
C GLN A 213 11.38 17.25 -5.78
N ILE A 214 11.29 16.45 -4.71
CA ILE A 214 12.10 16.59 -3.49
C ILE A 214 13.36 15.72 -3.56
N GLY A 215 13.27 14.54 -4.13
CA GLY A 215 14.37 13.57 -4.36
C GLY A 215 14.32 13.11 -5.80
#